data_11b1c34d713a2a166345f8cc4cab43d0
#
_entry.id   11b1c34d713a2a166345f8cc4cab43d0
#
_cell.length_a   1.000
_cell.length_b   1.000
_cell.length_c   1.000
_cell.angle_alpha   90.00
_cell.angle_beta   90.00
_cell.angle_gamma   90.00
#
_symmetry.space_group_name_H-M   'P 1'
#
loop_
_entity.id
_entity.type
_entity.pdbx_description
1 polymer ?
#
loop_
_entity_poly.entity_id
_entity_poly.type
_entity_poly.pdbx_seq_one_letter_code
_entity_poly.pdbx_strand_id
1 'polypeptide(L)'
;MTRKGILLAALAAAGAALAAADAAYDIGADLAEEAFWKSDPVLFVKRHEGQGFQFTSGSRDGADTRLDGAVVYHGIPVYETKVAFGEAGGIARVELMLFATAGTEREVVVETPDGHRLRRRVRTDKTITRDEFVQMMKDVRARLTPAGAKPPPMESERVAKQGVVQKSQTWPKTAIPTVARLTWNYAQEGNKKDTFEPGFVRLAVDGPERLASGGRRTEAGAAKGAKKIADNVVRDPRGDVFIDNVPMVDQGQKGYCAVAASERVLRYYGVDVDEHEIAQAAGTSAEGGTSTRGMKDSVQAIGRKYKLATVVTYGDFEKPAGERIAGLVKEVANYNKAAKKLKKKEIAEDVYIRREGNTTYYSYRDADAAMDPEVLRDMKVNGAQRSKFTRFMKDVRDQVNKGIPLFWGVTLGTYPEPESPQSRGGHIRLIIGYNDRKMEILYTDTWGAGHELKRMPAEWAWTISHCLLYMKPLR
;
A
#
# COMPACT_ATOMS: atom_id res chain seq x y z
N MET A 1 42.78 -10.88 20.78
CA MET A 1 41.33 -10.75 20.72
C MET A 1 40.92 -10.33 19.32
N THR A 2 40.28 -11.21 18.57
CA THR A 2 40.00 -11.02 17.14
C THR A 2 38.76 -10.18 16.93
N ARG A 3 38.74 -9.34 15.88
CA ARG A 3 37.61 -8.45 15.52
C ARG A 3 36.23 -9.14 15.46
N LYS A 4 36.17 -10.46 15.32
CA LYS A 4 34.92 -11.26 15.38
C LYS A 4 34.36 -11.38 16.80
N GLY A 5 35.19 -11.37 17.83
CA GLY A 5 34.71 -11.43 19.24
C GLY A 5 34.06 -10.14 19.72
N ILE A 6 34.49 -9.01 19.18
CA ILE A 6 33.91 -7.69 19.52
C ILE A 6 32.52 -7.51 18.87
N LEU A 7 32.32 -8.07 17.67
CA LEU A 7 31.03 -7.99 16.98
C LEU A 7 29.94 -8.84 17.65
N LEU A 8 30.29 -10.04 18.15
CA LEU A 8 29.35 -10.90 18.89
C LEU A 8 29.02 -10.34 20.28
N ALA A 9 29.98 -9.69 20.96
CA ALA A 9 29.72 -9.04 22.24
C ALA A 9 28.83 -7.80 22.10
N ALA A 10 28.96 -7.06 20.99
CA ALA A 10 28.07 -5.93 20.68
C ALA A 10 26.64 -6.37 20.33
N LEU A 11 26.45 -7.52 19.67
CA LEU A 11 25.14 -8.10 19.41
C LEU A 11 24.48 -8.67 20.67
N ALA A 12 25.26 -9.25 21.59
CA ALA A 12 24.76 -9.74 22.87
C ALA A 12 24.40 -8.59 23.83
N ALA A 13 25.18 -7.48 23.81
CA ALA A 13 24.87 -6.28 24.59
C ALA A 13 23.64 -5.53 24.04
N ALA A 14 23.43 -5.52 22.71
CA ALA A 14 22.23 -4.98 22.09
C ALA A 14 20.97 -5.79 22.48
N GLY A 15 21.08 -7.13 22.61
CA GLY A 15 20.00 -7.98 23.10
C GLY A 15 19.65 -7.74 24.60
N ALA A 16 20.61 -7.32 25.43
CA ALA A 16 20.40 -7.01 26.83
C ALA A 16 19.87 -5.58 27.06
N ALA A 17 20.17 -4.65 26.17
CA ALA A 17 19.63 -3.27 26.24
C ALA A 17 18.17 -3.17 25.77
N LEU A 18 17.64 -4.18 25.04
CA LEU A 18 16.20 -4.31 24.75
C LEU A 18 15.36 -4.67 25.98
N ALA A 19 15.96 -5.09 27.08
CA ALA A 19 15.27 -5.44 28.34
C ALA A 19 14.74 -4.23 29.14
N ALA A 20 14.96 -3.02 28.66
CA ALA A 20 14.38 -1.78 29.23
C ALA A 20 13.38 -1.10 28.30
N ALA A 21 12.95 -1.76 27.19
CA ALA A 21 11.75 -1.36 26.48
C ALA A 21 10.55 -1.70 27.36
N ASP A 22 9.59 -0.77 27.46
CA ASP A 22 8.31 -0.98 28.14
C ASP A 22 7.76 -2.37 27.81
N ALA A 23 7.22 -3.06 28.82
CA ALA A 23 6.67 -4.40 28.65
C ALA A 23 5.75 -4.43 27.43
N ALA A 24 5.81 -5.50 26.65
CA ALA A 24 4.97 -5.66 25.45
C ALA A 24 3.50 -5.40 25.81
N TYR A 25 2.84 -4.56 25.05
CA TYR A 25 1.44 -4.23 25.26
C TYR A 25 0.54 -5.39 24.85
N ASP A 26 -0.15 -6.01 25.79
CA ASP A 26 -1.13 -7.07 25.50
C ASP A 26 -2.50 -6.47 25.15
N ILE A 27 -2.70 -6.19 23.86
CA ILE A 27 -3.95 -5.65 23.33
C ILE A 27 -5.12 -6.63 23.49
N GLY A 28 -4.84 -7.93 23.66
CA GLY A 28 -5.88 -8.96 23.82
C GLY A 28 -6.72 -8.75 25.08
N ALA A 29 -6.12 -8.27 26.16
CA ALA A 29 -6.83 -7.94 27.40
C ALA A 29 -7.76 -6.74 27.17
N ASP A 30 -7.26 -5.68 26.56
CA ASP A 30 -8.00 -4.43 26.35
C ASP A 30 -9.21 -4.60 25.41
N LEU A 31 -9.12 -5.49 24.41
CA LEU A 31 -10.24 -5.80 23.51
C LEU A 31 -11.48 -6.35 24.24
N ALA A 32 -11.32 -6.82 25.48
CA ALA A 32 -12.42 -7.28 26.33
C ALA A 32 -13.03 -6.18 27.19
N GLU A 33 -12.44 -4.97 27.21
CA GLU A 33 -12.83 -3.87 28.08
C GLU A 33 -13.62 -2.80 27.31
N GLU A 34 -14.78 -2.40 27.84
CA GLU A 34 -15.60 -1.35 27.21
C GLU A 34 -14.87 -0.01 27.15
N ALA A 35 -14.04 0.30 28.17
CA ALA A 35 -13.26 1.52 28.24
C ALA A 35 -12.25 1.64 27.09
N PHE A 36 -11.72 0.53 26.62
CA PHE A 36 -10.81 0.51 25.46
C PHE A 36 -11.48 1.06 24.21
N TRP A 37 -12.70 0.62 23.90
CA TRP A 37 -13.44 1.04 22.73
C TRP A 37 -13.89 2.51 22.77
N LYS A 38 -13.92 3.09 23.98
CA LYS A 38 -14.24 4.53 24.22
C LYS A 38 -12.99 5.39 24.33
N SER A 39 -11.80 4.85 24.10
CA SER A 39 -10.56 5.59 24.24
C SER A 39 -10.46 6.73 23.23
N ASP A 40 -10.14 7.94 23.73
CA ASP A 40 -9.82 9.07 22.88
C ASP A 40 -8.59 8.79 22.01
N PRO A 41 -8.61 9.08 20.70
CA PRO A 41 -7.53 8.79 19.77
C PRO A 41 -6.17 9.36 20.18
N VAL A 42 -6.16 10.60 20.66
CA VAL A 42 -4.91 11.30 21.06
C VAL A 42 -4.34 10.67 22.33
N LEU A 43 -5.20 10.38 23.30
CA LEU A 43 -4.80 9.73 24.55
C LEU A 43 -4.33 8.30 24.31
N PHE A 44 -4.97 7.57 23.39
CA PHE A 44 -4.54 6.23 23.01
C PHE A 44 -3.12 6.25 22.42
N VAL A 45 -2.88 7.06 21.39
CA VAL A 45 -1.58 7.15 20.74
C VAL A 45 -0.51 7.61 21.72
N LYS A 46 -0.79 8.63 22.54
CA LYS A 46 0.14 9.12 23.56
C LYS A 46 0.50 8.06 24.60
N ARG A 47 -0.49 7.28 25.06
CA ARG A 47 -0.27 6.20 26.02
C ARG A 47 0.63 5.09 25.46
N HIS A 48 0.48 4.79 24.18
CA HIS A 48 1.17 3.70 23.50
C HIS A 48 2.31 4.19 22.58
N GLU A 49 2.81 5.39 22.80
CA GLU A 49 3.95 5.95 22.06
C GLU A 49 5.21 5.08 22.23
N GLY A 50 5.44 4.54 23.44
CA GLY A 50 6.53 3.61 23.73
C GLY A 50 6.47 2.33 22.91
N GLN A 51 5.27 1.83 22.60
CA GLN A 51 5.03 0.71 21.70
C GLN A 51 5.00 1.10 20.21
N GLY A 52 5.35 2.32 19.90
CA GLY A 52 5.53 2.78 18.52
C GLY A 52 4.26 3.21 17.80
N PHE A 53 3.13 3.32 18.48
CA PHE A 53 1.92 3.83 17.83
C PHE A 53 2.09 5.27 17.38
N GLN A 54 1.68 5.53 16.14
CA GLN A 54 1.64 6.86 15.53
C GLN A 54 0.38 6.99 14.68
N PHE A 55 -0.10 8.22 14.50
CA PHE A 55 -1.21 8.46 13.59
C PHE A 55 -0.80 8.16 12.15
N THR A 56 -1.69 7.51 11.40
CA THR A 56 -1.48 7.17 9.98
C THR A 56 -1.70 8.37 9.07
N SER A 57 -2.41 9.41 9.55
CA SER A 57 -2.76 10.60 8.78
C SER A 57 -2.95 11.83 9.66
N GLY A 58 -2.94 13.01 9.06
CA GLY A 58 -3.26 14.27 9.72
C GLY A 58 -4.72 14.37 10.18
N SER A 59 -5.64 13.61 9.59
CA SER A 59 -7.03 13.50 10.01
C SER A 59 -7.21 12.72 11.33
N ARG A 60 -6.18 11.96 11.74
CA ARG A 60 -6.16 11.16 12.97
C ARG A 60 -7.28 10.12 13.03
N ASP A 61 -7.72 9.63 11.88
CA ASP A 61 -8.73 8.59 11.72
C ASP A 61 -8.19 7.16 11.95
N GLY A 62 -6.88 7.01 12.11
CA GLY A 62 -6.22 5.75 12.43
C GLY A 62 -4.85 5.93 13.03
N ALA A 63 -4.37 4.88 13.68
CA ALA A 63 -3.00 4.76 14.18
C ALA A 63 -2.48 3.36 13.92
N ASP A 64 -1.18 3.22 13.76
CA ASP A 64 -0.53 1.93 13.58
C ASP A 64 0.79 1.83 14.33
N THR A 65 1.26 0.58 14.48
CA THR A 65 2.63 0.27 14.88
C THR A 65 3.10 -1.01 14.19
N ARG A 66 4.37 -1.01 13.81
CA ARG A 66 5.13 -2.16 13.28
C ARG A 66 6.37 -2.44 14.13
N LEU A 67 6.42 -1.87 15.33
CA LEU A 67 7.57 -2.03 16.22
C LEU A 67 7.66 -3.48 16.70
N ASP A 68 8.79 -4.14 16.45
CA ASP A 68 9.00 -5.54 16.78
C ASP A 68 8.91 -5.80 18.29
N GLY A 69 8.09 -6.78 18.67
CA GLY A 69 7.89 -7.16 20.05
C GLY A 69 7.06 -6.19 20.89
N ALA A 70 6.59 -5.08 20.32
CA ALA A 70 5.87 -4.03 21.05
C ALA A 70 4.44 -4.41 21.42
N VAL A 71 3.77 -5.25 20.62
CA VAL A 71 2.37 -5.66 20.82
C VAL A 71 2.27 -7.19 20.83
N VAL A 72 1.46 -7.70 21.73
CA VAL A 72 1.07 -9.12 21.77
C VAL A 72 -0.45 -9.25 21.86
N TYR A 73 -0.97 -10.37 21.39
CA TYR A 73 -2.37 -10.78 21.56
C TYR A 73 -2.43 -12.01 22.44
N HIS A 74 -2.72 -11.83 23.73
CA HIS A 74 -2.66 -12.89 24.74
C HIS A 74 -1.36 -13.70 24.67
N GLY A 75 -0.23 -12.99 24.62
CA GLY A 75 1.10 -13.57 24.52
C GLY A 75 1.53 -14.01 23.12
N ILE A 76 0.67 -13.94 22.10
CA ILE A 76 1.04 -14.20 20.70
C ILE A 76 1.63 -12.91 20.12
N PRO A 77 2.86 -12.92 19.59
CA PRO A 77 3.46 -11.73 18.98
C PRO A 77 2.63 -11.21 17.80
N VAL A 78 2.46 -9.88 17.74
CA VAL A 78 1.79 -9.18 16.66
C VAL A 78 2.82 -8.43 15.82
N TYR A 79 2.77 -8.61 14.51
CA TYR A 79 3.72 -8.00 13.58
C TYR A 79 3.34 -6.57 13.20
N GLU A 80 2.07 -6.33 13.05
CA GLU A 80 1.52 -5.03 12.73
C GLU A 80 0.18 -4.90 13.46
N THR A 81 -0.02 -3.75 14.07
CA THR A 81 -1.30 -3.38 14.69
C THR A 81 -1.82 -2.13 14.04
N LYS A 82 -3.03 -2.17 13.53
CA LYS A 82 -3.75 -1.01 13.00
C LYS A 82 -4.98 -0.76 13.87
N VAL A 83 -5.18 0.49 14.25
CA VAL A 83 -6.35 0.94 15.00
C VAL A 83 -7.06 2.00 14.18
N ALA A 84 -8.33 1.79 13.87
CA ALA A 84 -9.17 2.80 13.23
C ALA A 84 -10.04 3.46 14.30
N PHE A 85 -10.12 4.77 14.25
CA PHE A 85 -10.96 5.58 15.13
C PHE A 85 -12.31 5.91 14.44
N GLY A 86 -13.37 5.99 15.24
CA GLY A 86 -14.70 6.31 14.76
C GLY A 86 -14.96 7.81 14.71
N GLU A 87 -16.05 8.19 14.06
CA GLU A 87 -16.48 9.60 13.99
C GLU A 87 -16.89 10.17 15.36
N ALA A 88 -17.34 9.31 16.28
CA ALA A 88 -17.65 9.70 17.66
C ALA A 88 -16.41 9.81 18.56
N GLY A 89 -15.22 9.48 18.05
CA GLY A 89 -13.94 9.67 18.73
C GLY A 89 -13.49 8.47 19.57
N GLY A 90 -14.10 7.30 19.42
CA GLY A 90 -13.66 6.04 20.05
C GLY A 90 -12.88 5.16 19.08
N ILE A 91 -12.44 3.99 19.55
CA ILE A 91 -11.85 2.95 18.70
C ILE A 91 -12.98 2.21 17.98
N ALA A 92 -12.98 2.28 16.64
CA ALA A 92 -13.97 1.62 15.81
C ALA A 92 -13.55 0.21 15.39
N ARG A 93 -12.23 -0.02 15.21
CA ARG A 93 -11.68 -1.30 14.75
C ARG A 93 -10.22 -1.46 15.16
N VAL A 94 -9.84 -2.71 15.43
CA VAL A 94 -8.45 -3.14 15.61
C VAL A 94 -8.13 -4.25 14.62
N GLU A 95 -7.01 -4.14 13.93
CA GLU A 95 -6.48 -5.19 13.07
C GLU A 95 -5.09 -5.61 13.55
N LEU A 96 -4.90 -6.90 13.73
CA LEU A 96 -3.67 -7.52 14.20
C LEU A 96 -3.15 -8.46 13.12
N MET A 97 -1.98 -8.16 12.57
CA MET A 97 -1.26 -9.07 11.70
C MET A 97 -0.37 -9.98 12.57
N LEU A 98 -0.78 -11.22 12.73
CA LEU A 98 -0.07 -12.19 13.56
C LEU A 98 1.06 -12.88 12.78
N PHE A 99 0.91 -12.98 11.46
CA PHE A 99 1.90 -13.53 10.55
C PHE A 99 1.65 -13.03 9.13
N ALA A 100 2.73 -12.73 8.39
CA ALA A 100 2.69 -12.53 6.95
C ALA A 100 4.02 -12.94 6.33
N THR A 101 3.98 -13.72 5.24
CA THR A 101 5.19 -14.11 4.47
C THR A 101 5.64 -12.98 3.57
N ALA A 102 4.70 -12.33 2.90
CA ALA A 102 5.01 -11.21 2.04
C ALA A 102 5.15 -9.96 2.90
N GLY A 103 6.36 -9.45 3.00
CA GLY A 103 6.56 -8.10 3.44
C GLY A 103 6.61 -7.85 4.93
N THR A 104 7.14 -8.76 5.73
CA THR A 104 7.44 -8.48 7.14
C THR A 104 8.64 -7.54 7.28
N GLU A 105 8.41 -6.25 7.00
CA GLU A 105 9.28 -5.23 7.57
C GLU A 105 8.84 -4.95 8.98
N ARG A 106 9.83 -4.89 9.88
CA ARG A 106 9.64 -4.46 11.25
C ARG A 106 10.41 -3.20 11.49
N GLU A 107 9.89 -2.36 12.33
CA GLU A 107 10.66 -1.27 12.87
C GLU A 107 11.43 -1.78 14.08
N VAL A 108 12.74 -1.56 14.08
CA VAL A 108 13.61 -1.81 15.24
C VAL A 108 14.19 -0.48 15.69
N VAL A 109 14.29 -0.29 17.00
CA VAL A 109 15.02 0.85 17.56
C VAL A 109 16.50 0.50 17.60
N VAL A 110 17.30 1.26 16.89
CA VAL A 110 18.77 1.15 16.88
C VAL A 110 19.33 2.37 17.59
N GLU A 111 20.15 2.14 18.61
CA GLU A 111 20.90 3.20 19.26
C GLU A 111 22.16 3.49 18.43
N THR A 112 22.34 4.75 18.05
CA THR A 112 23.54 5.20 17.35
C THR A 112 24.70 5.39 18.33
N PRO A 113 25.97 5.38 17.87
CA PRO A 113 27.13 5.54 18.75
C PRO A 113 27.15 6.85 19.57
N ASP A 114 26.39 7.84 19.14
CA ASP A 114 26.17 9.13 19.79
C ASP A 114 24.95 9.16 20.72
N GLY A 115 24.33 7.99 20.97
CA GLY A 115 23.25 7.82 21.95
C GLY A 115 21.85 8.20 21.43
N HIS A 116 21.71 8.52 20.13
CA HIS A 116 20.39 8.75 19.55
C HIS A 116 19.67 7.44 19.24
N ARG A 117 18.38 7.38 19.52
CA ARG A 117 17.52 6.26 19.15
C ARG A 117 16.90 6.51 17.79
N LEU A 118 17.26 5.69 16.81
CA LEU A 118 16.71 5.73 15.46
C LEU A 118 15.83 4.52 15.22
N ARG A 119 14.62 4.73 14.70
CA ARG A 119 13.80 3.64 14.16
C ARG A 119 14.35 3.26 12.78
N ARG A 120 14.68 2.00 12.61
CA ARG A 120 15.09 1.43 11.31
C ARG A 120 14.10 0.36 10.90
N ARG A 121 13.72 0.40 9.64
CA ARG A 121 12.97 -0.71 9.03
C ARG A 121 13.96 -1.81 8.65
N VAL A 122 13.74 -3.00 9.16
CA VAL A 122 14.50 -4.20 8.85
C VAL A 122 13.57 -5.26 8.30
N ARG A 123 14.00 -5.91 7.24
CA ARG A 123 13.30 -7.06 6.68
C ARG A 123 13.60 -8.28 7.51
N THR A 124 12.58 -9.00 7.94
CA THR A 124 12.72 -10.30 8.57
C THR A 124 12.20 -11.36 7.60
N ASP A 125 13.11 -12.18 7.08
CA ASP A 125 12.76 -13.38 6.30
C ASP A 125 12.29 -14.51 7.26
N LYS A 126 11.31 -14.23 8.10
CA LYS A 126 10.80 -15.22 9.04
C LYS A 126 9.84 -16.13 8.30
N THR A 127 10.31 -17.28 7.93
CA THR A 127 9.47 -18.40 7.50
C THR A 127 9.00 -19.16 8.74
N ILE A 128 7.78 -19.66 8.72
CA ILE A 128 7.26 -20.58 9.72
C ILE A 128 6.90 -21.90 9.05
N THR A 129 7.08 -23.00 9.77
CA THR A 129 6.69 -24.31 9.30
C THR A 129 5.17 -24.44 9.26
N ARG A 130 4.67 -25.44 8.54
CA ARG A 130 3.24 -25.75 8.51
C ARG A 130 2.70 -26.03 9.93
N ASP A 131 3.44 -26.72 10.75
CA ASP A 131 2.99 -27.12 12.10
C ASP A 131 2.94 -25.89 13.03
N GLU A 132 3.91 -24.99 12.96
CA GLU A 132 3.88 -23.69 13.67
C GLU A 132 2.68 -22.83 13.21
N PHE A 133 2.43 -22.75 11.91
CA PHE A 133 1.27 -22.03 11.36
C PHE A 133 -0.04 -22.61 11.87
N VAL A 134 -0.19 -23.94 11.84
CA VAL A 134 -1.39 -24.63 12.33
C VAL A 134 -1.55 -24.44 13.84
N GLN A 135 -0.45 -24.47 14.61
CA GLN A 135 -0.49 -24.27 16.05
C GLN A 135 -0.92 -22.83 16.39
N MET A 136 -0.34 -21.82 15.73
CA MET A 136 -0.77 -20.42 15.87
C MET A 136 -2.28 -20.28 15.65
N MET A 137 -2.79 -20.89 14.57
CA MET A 137 -4.23 -20.87 14.28
C MET A 137 -5.08 -21.51 15.37
N LYS A 138 -4.62 -22.62 15.96
CA LYS A 138 -5.31 -23.27 17.09
C LYS A 138 -5.33 -22.36 18.31
N ASP A 139 -4.20 -21.74 18.63
CA ASP A 139 -4.06 -20.88 19.81
C ASP A 139 -4.94 -19.63 19.71
N VAL A 140 -4.95 -18.96 18.57
CA VAL A 140 -5.83 -17.80 18.34
C VAL A 140 -7.31 -18.19 18.43
N ARG A 141 -7.70 -19.29 17.77
CA ARG A 141 -9.08 -19.79 17.80
C ARG A 141 -9.54 -20.19 19.20
N ALA A 142 -8.65 -20.79 20.01
CA ALA A 142 -8.95 -21.13 21.39
C ALA A 142 -9.24 -19.90 22.24
N ARG A 143 -8.48 -18.79 22.04
CA ARG A 143 -8.71 -17.53 22.75
C ARG A 143 -9.99 -16.82 22.32
N LEU A 144 -10.39 -16.96 21.06
CA LEU A 144 -11.61 -16.36 20.52
C LEU A 144 -12.87 -17.15 20.88
N THR A 145 -12.75 -18.44 21.15
CA THR A 145 -13.88 -19.34 21.42
C THR A 145 -14.13 -19.42 22.93
N PRO A 146 -15.32 -19.04 23.44
CA PRO A 146 -15.64 -19.18 24.85
C PRO A 146 -15.48 -20.63 25.34
N ALA A 147 -15.09 -20.81 26.61
CA ALA A 147 -14.92 -22.12 27.20
C ALA A 147 -16.20 -22.96 27.05
N GLY A 148 -16.05 -24.19 26.54
CA GLY A 148 -17.17 -25.12 26.32
C GLY A 148 -17.98 -24.83 25.01
N ALA A 149 -17.74 -23.75 24.33
CA ALA A 149 -18.42 -23.47 23.04
C ALA A 149 -17.72 -24.15 21.87
N LYS A 150 -18.48 -24.40 20.80
CA LYS A 150 -17.91 -24.82 19.52
C LYS A 150 -17.47 -23.60 18.73
N PRO A 151 -16.30 -23.66 18.05
CA PRO A 151 -15.90 -22.60 17.12
C PRO A 151 -16.99 -22.39 16.05
N PRO A 152 -17.18 -21.16 15.57
CA PRO A 152 -18.12 -20.87 14.49
C PRO A 152 -17.71 -21.59 13.21
N PRO A 153 -18.65 -21.71 12.23
CA PRO A 153 -18.37 -22.31 10.92
C PRO A 153 -17.19 -21.61 10.24
N MET A 154 -16.41 -22.41 9.50
CA MET A 154 -15.28 -21.92 8.72
C MET A 154 -15.74 -21.63 7.29
N GLU A 155 -15.52 -20.42 6.84
CA GLU A 155 -15.67 -20.05 5.43
C GLU A 155 -14.36 -20.35 4.69
N SER A 156 -14.45 -20.89 3.48
CA SER A 156 -13.27 -21.20 2.66
C SER A 156 -13.48 -20.74 1.23
N GLU A 157 -12.53 -19.96 0.74
CA GLU A 157 -12.52 -19.47 -0.64
C GLU A 157 -11.22 -19.95 -1.32
N ARG A 158 -11.34 -20.50 -2.54
CA ARG A 158 -10.17 -20.77 -3.40
C ARG A 158 -9.89 -19.52 -4.22
N VAL A 159 -8.73 -18.92 -4.04
CA VAL A 159 -8.25 -17.83 -4.88
C VAL A 159 -7.75 -18.44 -6.20
N ALA A 160 -8.51 -18.24 -7.26
CA ALA A 160 -8.66 -19.11 -8.41
C ALA A 160 -7.43 -19.41 -9.31
N LYS A 161 -6.26 -18.83 -9.12
CA LYS A 161 -5.15 -19.04 -10.07
C LYS A 161 -3.85 -19.63 -9.51
N GLN A 162 -3.68 -19.74 -8.18
CA GLN A 162 -2.38 -20.05 -7.59
C GLN A 162 -2.37 -21.18 -6.55
N GLY A 163 -3.44 -21.95 -6.47
CA GLY A 163 -3.54 -22.98 -5.43
C GLY A 163 -3.70 -22.40 -4.00
N VAL A 164 -3.93 -21.10 -3.87
CA VAL A 164 -4.11 -20.43 -2.59
C VAL A 164 -5.51 -20.70 -2.06
N VAL A 165 -5.56 -21.10 -0.79
CA VAL A 165 -6.81 -21.29 -0.04
C VAL A 165 -6.88 -20.23 1.05
N GLN A 166 -7.87 -19.36 0.99
CA GLN A 166 -8.18 -18.41 2.05
C GLN A 166 -9.29 -18.96 2.92
N LYS A 167 -9.14 -18.86 4.21
CA LYS A 167 -10.12 -19.30 5.21
C LYS A 167 -10.44 -18.16 6.17
N SER A 168 -11.66 -18.13 6.68
CA SER A 168 -12.05 -17.20 7.72
C SER A 168 -13.06 -17.81 8.69
N GLN A 169 -13.06 -17.27 9.90
CA GLN A 169 -14.04 -17.55 10.95
C GLN A 169 -14.41 -16.24 11.65
N THR A 170 -15.67 -16.14 12.12
CA THR A 170 -16.20 -14.91 12.70
C THR A 170 -16.85 -15.20 14.04
N TRP A 171 -16.41 -14.53 15.11
CA TRP A 171 -16.91 -14.66 16.48
C TRP A 171 -17.62 -13.36 16.88
N PRO A 172 -18.96 -13.35 16.96
CA PRO A 172 -19.69 -12.25 17.57
C PRO A 172 -19.61 -12.36 19.09
N LYS A 173 -19.41 -11.25 19.77
CA LYS A 173 -19.49 -11.13 21.23
C LYS A 173 -20.68 -10.24 21.61
N THR A 174 -21.40 -10.58 22.68
CA THR A 174 -22.64 -9.90 23.09
C THR A 174 -22.46 -9.02 24.33
N ALA A 175 -21.55 -9.34 25.24
CA ALA A 175 -21.33 -8.57 26.45
C ALA A 175 -20.82 -7.15 26.14
N ILE A 176 -19.80 -7.06 25.28
CA ILE A 176 -19.43 -5.85 24.57
C ILE A 176 -19.68 -6.16 23.11
N PRO A 177 -20.59 -5.42 22.41
CA PRO A 177 -20.92 -5.72 21.03
C PRO A 177 -19.69 -5.56 20.13
N THR A 178 -18.98 -6.66 19.90
CA THR A 178 -17.80 -6.72 19.03
C THR A 178 -17.89 -7.93 18.11
N VAL A 179 -17.24 -7.86 16.97
CA VAL A 179 -17.13 -8.99 16.04
C VAL A 179 -15.66 -9.20 15.71
N ALA A 180 -15.11 -10.32 16.17
CA ALA A 180 -13.77 -10.74 15.82
C ALA A 180 -13.82 -11.63 14.57
N ARG A 181 -12.96 -11.35 13.59
CA ARG A 181 -12.78 -12.16 12.40
C ARG A 181 -11.31 -12.55 12.25
N LEU A 182 -11.06 -13.84 12.26
CA LEU A 182 -9.77 -14.41 11.94
C LEU A 182 -9.76 -14.83 10.47
N THR A 183 -8.82 -14.32 9.72
CA THR A 183 -8.60 -14.64 8.30
C THR A 183 -7.18 -15.13 8.12
N TRP A 184 -7.01 -16.22 7.38
CA TRP A 184 -5.67 -16.74 7.07
C TRP A 184 -5.68 -17.40 5.69
N ASN A 185 -4.51 -17.48 5.09
CA ASN A 185 -4.35 -18.17 3.84
C ASN A 185 -3.01 -18.88 3.71
N TYR A 186 -2.97 -19.83 2.79
CA TYR A 186 -1.78 -20.58 2.42
C TYR A 186 -1.93 -21.13 1.00
N ALA A 187 -0.80 -21.42 0.35
CA ALA A 187 -0.77 -22.22 -0.86
C ALA A 187 -0.35 -23.66 -0.51
N GLN A 188 -0.94 -24.64 -1.19
CA GLN A 188 -0.56 -26.05 -1.06
C GLN A 188 -1.01 -26.82 -2.31
N GLU A 189 -0.14 -27.62 -2.88
CA GLU A 189 -0.43 -28.46 -4.04
C GLU A 189 -1.14 -29.75 -3.59
N GLY A 190 -2.47 -29.77 -3.71
CA GLY A 190 -3.27 -30.91 -3.28
C GLY A 190 -3.08 -31.25 -1.79
N ASN A 191 -2.74 -32.50 -1.50
CA ASN A 191 -2.47 -32.98 -0.12
C ASN A 191 -0.97 -33.06 0.22
N LYS A 192 -0.09 -32.56 -0.65
CA LYS A 192 1.36 -32.59 -0.44
C LYS A 192 1.77 -31.58 0.63
N LYS A 193 2.19 -32.06 1.81
CA LYS A 193 2.54 -31.19 2.94
C LYS A 193 3.85 -30.43 2.71
N ASP A 194 4.73 -30.93 1.91
CA ASP A 194 6.03 -30.36 1.52
C ASP A 194 5.90 -29.15 0.58
N THR A 195 4.75 -28.97 -0.03
CA THR A 195 4.44 -27.79 -0.87
C THR A 195 3.66 -26.70 -0.12
N PHE A 196 3.61 -26.77 1.21
CA PHE A 196 2.89 -25.79 2.02
C PHE A 196 3.65 -24.47 2.08
N GLU A 197 3.01 -23.41 1.62
CA GLU A 197 3.51 -22.03 1.69
C GLU A 197 2.51 -21.18 2.50
N PRO A 198 2.87 -20.75 3.72
CA PRO A 198 2.02 -19.88 4.51
C PRO A 198 1.93 -18.49 3.85
N GLY A 199 0.77 -17.88 3.87
CA GLY A 199 0.58 -16.53 3.39
C GLY A 199 0.52 -15.52 4.53
N PHE A 200 -0.66 -15.39 5.20
CA PHE A 200 -0.82 -14.53 6.35
C PHE A 200 -1.82 -15.08 7.39
N VAL A 201 -1.78 -14.52 8.59
CA VAL A 201 -2.78 -14.70 9.66
C VAL A 201 -3.13 -13.33 10.21
N ARG A 202 -4.38 -12.91 10.03
CA ARG A 202 -4.91 -11.61 10.46
C ARG A 202 -6.13 -11.80 11.36
N LEU A 203 -6.14 -11.10 12.50
CA LEU A 203 -7.30 -10.96 13.36
C LEU A 203 -7.80 -9.50 13.26
N ALA A 204 -9.04 -9.33 12.84
CA ALA A 204 -9.72 -8.03 12.83
C ALA A 204 -10.85 -8.05 13.85
N VAL A 205 -10.96 -7.02 14.69
CA VAL A 205 -12.03 -6.88 15.67
C VAL A 205 -12.76 -5.56 15.41
N ASP A 206 -14.02 -5.66 15.01
CA ASP A 206 -14.91 -4.51 14.87
C ASP A 206 -15.53 -4.18 16.22
N GLY A 207 -15.43 -2.91 16.62
CA GLY A 207 -15.95 -2.37 17.86
C GLY A 207 -17.43 -1.97 17.80
N PRO A 208 -18.00 -1.55 18.94
CA PRO A 208 -19.42 -1.22 19.05
C PRO A 208 -19.88 -0.13 18.08
N GLU A 209 -19.11 0.94 17.94
CA GLU A 209 -19.43 2.05 17.05
C GLU A 209 -19.53 1.63 15.59
N ARG A 210 -18.56 0.85 15.12
CA ARG A 210 -18.56 0.33 13.75
C ARG A 210 -19.72 -0.61 13.49
N LEU A 211 -20.11 -1.42 14.46
CA LEU A 211 -21.27 -2.29 14.34
C LEU A 211 -22.58 -1.53 14.32
N ALA A 212 -22.70 -0.46 15.14
CA ALA A 212 -23.88 0.39 15.18
C ALA A 212 -24.08 1.19 13.87
N SER A 213 -23.00 1.59 13.20
CA SER A 213 -23.05 2.26 11.89
C SER A 213 -23.35 1.33 10.71
N GLY A 214 -23.74 0.09 10.97
CA GLY A 214 -24.14 -0.89 9.96
C GLY A 214 -23.06 -1.88 9.55
N GLY A 215 -21.96 -1.95 10.32
CA GLY A 215 -20.95 -3.00 10.26
C GLY A 215 -20.42 -3.29 8.85
N ARG A 216 -19.50 -4.12 8.82
CA ARG A 216 -18.88 -4.87 7.76
C ARG A 216 -19.56 -4.88 6.37
N ARG A 217 -18.93 -4.24 5.41
CA ARG A 217 -19.19 -4.44 3.99
C ARG A 217 -18.11 -5.37 3.41
N THR A 218 -18.41 -6.65 3.35
CA THR A 218 -17.56 -7.68 2.73
C THR A 218 -17.78 -7.81 1.24
N GLU A 219 -18.84 -7.18 0.72
CA GLU A 219 -19.15 -7.15 -0.69
C GLU A 219 -19.09 -5.73 -1.23
N ALA A 220 -18.55 -5.58 -2.42
CA ALA A 220 -18.59 -4.36 -3.22
C ALA A 220 -20.04 -3.95 -3.62
N GLY A 221 -21.02 -4.48 -2.96
CA GLY A 221 -22.43 -4.07 -3.04
C GLY A 221 -22.66 -2.68 -2.46
N ALA A 222 -21.61 -2.08 -1.99
CA ALA A 222 -21.70 -0.81 -1.36
C ALA A 222 -21.20 0.36 -2.16
N ALA A 223 -20.95 0.24 -3.40
CA ALA A 223 -21.12 1.39 -4.24
C ALA A 223 -22.60 1.82 -4.21
N LYS A 224 -23.11 2.15 -3.02
CA LYS A 224 -24.36 2.85 -2.85
C LYS A 224 -24.23 4.18 -3.57
N GLY A 225 -24.41 4.09 -4.88
CA GLY A 225 -24.65 5.15 -5.78
C GLY A 225 -23.45 6.07 -6.05
N ALA A 226 -23.14 6.24 -7.34
CA ALA A 226 -22.27 7.31 -7.84
C ALA A 226 -22.55 8.69 -7.20
N LYS A 227 -23.75 8.91 -6.67
CA LYS A 227 -24.18 10.09 -5.92
C LYS A 227 -23.37 10.27 -4.62
N LYS A 228 -23.10 9.21 -3.87
CA LYS A 228 -22.43 9.31 -2.56
C LYS A 228 -20.92 9.52 -2.67
N ILE A 229 -20.30 9.07 -3.77
CA ILE A 229 -18.87 9.26 -4.03
C ILE A 229 -18.60 10.70 -4.46
N ALA A 230 -19.48 11.28 -5.28
CA ALA A 230 -19.39 12.67 -5.72
C ALA A 230 -19.51 13.68 -4.55
N ASP A 231 -20.16 13.29 -3.46
CA ASP A 231 -20.31 14.14 -2.27
C ASP A 231 -18.97 14.37 -1.55
N ASN A 232 -17.97 13.52 -1.78
CA ASN A 232 -16.62 13.69 -1.26
C ASN A 232 -15.78 14.72 -2.06
N VAL A 233 -16.33 15.32 -3.11
CA VAL A 233 -15.59 16.32 -3.90
C VAL A 233 -15.67 17.68 -3.23
N VAL A 234 -14.55 18.13 -2.70
CA VAL A 234 -14.38 19.45 -2.09
C VAL A 234 -13.92 20.45 -3.14
N ARG A 235 -14.49 21.65 -3.09
CA ARG A 235 -14.09 22.80 -3.91
C ARG A 235 -13.76 23.95 -2.98
N ASP A 236 -12.49 24.32 -2.91
CA ASP A 236 -12.06 25.38 -2.02
C ASP A 236 -12.01 26.75 -2.73
N PRO A 237 -12.07 27.86 -1.97
CA PRO A 237 -12.00 29.20 -2.55
C PRO A 237 -10.69 29.50 -3.30
N ARG A 238 -9.60 28.77 -3.03
CA ARG A 238 -8.31 28.91 -3.69
C ARG A 238 -8.26 28.25 -5.07
N GLY A 239 -9.35 27.57 -5.43
CA GLY A 239 -9.51 26.91 -6.73
C GLY A 239 -9.09 25.45 -6.73
N ASP A 240 -8.82 24.87 -5.57
CA ASP A 240 -8.58 23.43 -5.46
C ASP A 240 -9.90 22.68 -5.60
N VAL A 241 -9.86 21.61 -6.39
CA VAL A 241 -10.94 20.64 -6.51
C VAL A 241 -10.34 19.29 -6.18
N PHE A 242 -10.76 18.66 -5.09
CA PHE A 242 -10.17 17.40 -4.67
C PHE A 242 -11.15 16.46 -4.00
N ILE A 243 -10.82 15.19 -4.00
CA ILE A 243 -11.56 14.10 -3.35
C ILE A 243 -11.06 14.01 -1.92
N ASP A 244 -11.96 14.24 -0.97
CA ASP A 244 -11.72 14.03 0.45
C ASP A 244 -12.01 12.59 0.87
N ASN A 245 -11.64 12.24 2.11
CA ASN A 245 -11.91 10.94 2.73
C ASN A 245 -11.29 9.72 1.99
N VAL A 246 -10.21 9.92 1.23
CA VAL A 246 -9.39 8.81 0.73
C VAL A 246 -8.47 8.33 1.85
N PRO A 247 -8.74 7.15 2.46
CA PRO A 247 -8.00 6.72 3.65
C PRO A 247 -6.51 6.56 3.36
N MET A 248 -5.66 6.87 4.35
CA MET A 248 -4.23 6.62 4.25
C MET A 248 -3.93 5.16 4.56
N VAL A 249 -3.00 4.59 3.79
CA VAL A 249 -2.35 3.31 4.05
C VAL A 249 -0.87 3.51 3.79
N ASP A 250 -0.05 3.26 4.79
CA ASP A 250 1.41 3.26 4.61
C ASP A 250 1.82 1.92 3.98
N GLN A 251 2.43 1.99 2.81
CA GLN A 251 2.89 0.80 2.09
C GLN A 251 3.99 0.02 2.82
N GLY A 252 4.70 0.66 3.78
CA GLY A 252 5.86 0.10 4.48
C GLY A 252 7.00 -0.21 3.53
N GLN A 253 6.86 -1.25 2.72
CA GLN A 253 7.92 -1.82 1.90
C GLN A 253 8.03 -1.26 0.49
N LYS A 254 9.23 -1.37 -0.08
CA LYS A 254 9.44 -1.22 -1.53
C LYS A 254 8.62 -2.27 -2.29
N GLY A 255 7.90 -1.82 -3.32
CA GLY A 255 7.09 -2.70 -4.17
C GLY A 255 5.62 -2.81 -3.81
N TYR A 256 5.21 -2.37 -2.63
CA TYR A 256 3.81 -2.41 -2.18
C TYR A 256 2.97 -1.18 -2.58
N CYS A 257 3.53 -0.21 -3.26
CA CYS A 257 2.80 1.02 -3.66
C CYS A 257 1.49 0.74 -4.42
N ALA A 258 1.50 -0.23 -5.34
CA ALA A 258 0.29 -0.60 -6.08
C ALA A 258 -0.76 -1.29 -5.20
N VAL A 259 -0.31 -2.09 -4.24
CA VAL A 259 -1.15 -2.81 -3.28
C VAL A 259 -1.79 -1.82 -2.32
N ALA A 260 -1.00 -0.96 -1.67
CA ALA A 260 -1.48 0.06 -0.74
C ALA A 260 -2.40 1.07 -1.43
N ALA A 261 -2.06 1.53 -2.65
CA ALA A 261 -2.96 2.38 -3.43
C ALA A 261 -4.30 1.68 -3.74
N SER A 262 -4.27 0.36 -4.03
CA SER A 262 -5.49 -0.42 -4.26
C SER A 262 -6.32 -0.57 -2.98
N GLU A 263 -5.69 -0.83 -1.83
CA GLU A 263 -6.37 -0.86 -0.54
C GLU A 263 -7.07 0.47 -0.24
N ARG A 264 -6.38 1.58 -0.43
CA ARG A 264 -6.94 2.92 -0.22
C ARG A 264 -8.19 3.16 -1.07
N VAL A 265 -8.12 2.82 -2.36
CA VAL A 265 -9.28 2.97 -3.27
C VAL A 265 -10.42 2.04 -2.90
N LEU A 266 -10.14 0.80 -2.51
CA LEU A 266 -11.15 -0.16 -2.08
C LEU A 266 -11.81 0.27 -0.78
N ARG A 267 -11.04 0.68 0.23
CA ARG A 267 -11.55 1.22 1.50
C ARG A 267 -12.39 2.49 1.27
N TYR A 268 -11.94 3.38 0.38
CA TYR A 268 -12.71 4.55 -0.03
C TYR A 268 -14.08 4.18 -0.61
N TYR A 269 -14.17 3.07 -1.34
CA TYR A 269 -15.43 2.51 -1.83
C TYR A 269 -16.20 1.68 -0.77
N GLY A 270 -15.71 1.63 0.46
CA GLY A 270 -16.33 0.89 1.56
C GLY A 270 -16.08 -0.62 1.53
N VAL A 271 -15.09 -1.07 0.77
CA VAL A 271 -14.67 -2.48 0.75
C VAL A 271 -13.66 -2.71 1.88
N ASP A 272 -13.97 -3.64 2.76
CA ASP A 272 -13.09 -4.03 3.86
C ASP A 272 -12.04 -5.05 3.38
N VAL A 273 -10.86 -4.56 3.11
CA VAL A 273 -9.74 -5.32 2.54
C VAL A 273 -8.43 -4.84 3.14
N ASP A 274 -7.44 -5.72 3.17
CA ASP A 274 -6.10 -5.46 3.68
C ASP A 274 -5.05 -5.61 2.56
N GLU A 275 -3.93 -4.90 2.68
CA GLU A 275 -2.85 -4.91 1.70
C GLU A 275 -2.27 -6.32 1.44
N HIS A 276 -2.19 -7.18 2.47
CA HIS A 276 -1.66 -8.54 2.31
C HIS A 276 -2.62 -9.44 1.53
N GLU A 277 -3.93 -9.24 1.69
CA GLU A 277 -4.95 -9.91 0.87
C GLU A 277 -4.86 -9.48 -0.59
N ILE A 278 -4.62 -8.19 -0.82
CA ILE A 278 -4.44 -7.63 -2.15
C ILE A 278 -3.13 -8.10 -2.77
N ALA A 279 -2.02 -8.06 -2.03
CA ALA A 279 -0.70 -8.48 -2.50
C ALA A 279 -0.73 -9.92 -3.02
N GLN A 280 -1.40 -10.81 -2.28
CA GLN A 280 -1.53 -12.19 -2.66
C GLN A 280 -2.43 -12.37 -3.89
N ALA A 281 -3.57 -11.67 -3.96
CA ALA A 281 -4.44 -11.69 -5.13
C ALA A 281 -3.74 -11.14 -6.39
N ALA A 282 -2.77 -10.24 -6.18
CA ALA A 282 -1.98 -9.60 -7.22
C ALA A 282 -0.77 -10.43 -7.68
N GLY A 283 -0.39 -11.47 -6.92
CA GLY A 283 0.86 -12.19 -7.17
C GLY A 283 2.10 -11.29 -7.02
N THR A 284 2.00 -10.27 -6.18
CA THR A 284 3.08 -9.29 -5.95
C THR A 284 4.08 -9.88 -4.97
N SER A 285 5.35 -9.99 -5.37
CA SER A 285 6.44 -10.29 -4.44
C SER A 285 7.09 -8.99 -3.96
N ALA A 286 7.51 -8.97 -2.71
CA ALA A 286 8.24 -7.83 -2.13
C ALA A 286 9.59 -7.55 -2.84
N GLU A 287 10.15 -8.56 -3.51
CA GLU A 287 11.45 -8.48 -4.18
C GLU A 287 11.40 -7.87 -5.58
N GLY A 288 10.31 -8.09 -6.31
CA GLY A 288 10.19 -7.68 -7.72
C GLY A 288 9.50 -6.34 -7.94
N GLY A 289 8.87 -5.76 -6.92
CA GLY A 289 7.93 -4.66 -7.12
C GLY A 289 6.78 -5.07 -8.04
N THR A 290 5.92 -4.13 -8.38
CA THR A 290 4.86 -4.38 -9.36
C THR A 290 5.21 -3.67 -10.65
N SER A 291 5.51 -4.42 -11.72
CA SER A 291 5.66 -3.82 -13.05
C SER A 291 4.36 -3.12 -13.45
N THR A 292 4.44 -2.12 -14.33
CA THR A 292 3.25 -1.42 -14.84
C THR A 292 2.18 -2.38 -15.37
N ARG A 293 2.59 -3.46 -16.03
CA ARG A 293 1.70 -4.53 -16.50
C ARG A 293 1.12 -5.33 -15.34
N GLY A 294 1.98 -5.79 -14.41
CA GLY A 294 1.55 -6.51 -13.23
C GLY A 294 0.57 -5.71 -12.38
N MET A 295 0.77 -4.39 -12.27
CA MET A 295 -0.16 -3.49 -11.60
C MET A 295 -1.55 -3.48 -12.25
N LYS A 296 -1.61 -3.32 -13.59
CA LYS A 296 -2.90 -3.37 -14.31
C LYS A 296 -3.61 -4.69 -14.06
N ASP A 297 -2.89 -5.81 -14.23
CA ASP A 297 -3.46 -7.15 -14.05
C ASP A 297 -3.96 -7.35 -12.61
N SER A 298 -3.21 -6.86 -11.62
CA SER A 298 -3.57 -6.87 -10.20
C SER A 298 -4.81 -6.03 -9.93
N VAL A 299 -4.79 -4.75 -10.34
CA VAL A 299 -5.93 -3.84 -10.18
C VAL A 299 -7.18 -4.38 -10.87
N GLN A 300 -7.03 -5.03 -12.04
CA GLN A 300 -8.16 -5.66 -12.73
C GLN A 300 -8.67 -6.93 -12.01
N ALA A 301 -7.78 -7.76 -11.49
CA ALA A 301 -8.16 -8.96 -10.73
C ALA A 301 -8.93 -8.58 -9.46
N ILE A 302 -8.40 -7.60 -8.72
CA ILE A 302 -9.02 -7.02 -7.54
C ILE A 302 -10.36 -6.38 -7.91
N GLY A 303 -10.40 -5.56 -8.95
CA GLY A 303 -11.62 -4.92 -9.44
C GLY A 303 -12.72 -5.95 -9.71
N ARG A 304 -12.39 -7.04 -10.41
CA ARG A 304 -13.37 -8.13 -10.68
C ARG A 304 -13.87 -8.79 -9.40
N LYS A 305 -12.98 -9.09 -8.44
CA LYS A 305 -13.34 -9.69 -7.15
C LYS A 305 -14.37 -8.84 -6.42
N TYR A 306 -14.20 -7.52 -6.43
CA TYR A 306 -15.04 -6.57 -5.70
C TYR A 306 -16.07 -5.83 -6.58
N LYS A 307 -16.41 -6.37 -7.76
CA LYS A 307 -17.41 -5.80 -8.70
C LYS A 307 -17.12 -4.34 -9.09
N LEU A 308 -15.84 -4.04 -9.29
CA LEU A 308 -15.35 -2.76 -9.80
C LEU A 308 -14.84 -2.92 -11.23
N ALA A 309 -15.14 -1.98 -12.11
CA ALA A 309 -14.56 -1.93 -13.44
C ALA A 309 -13.26 -1.14 -13.41
N THR A 310 -12.18 -1.73 -13.91
CA THR A 310 -10.91 -1.03 -14.12
C THR A 310 -10.87 -0.45 -15.52
N VAL A 311 -10.62 0.85 -15.61
CA VAL A 311 -10.52 1.58 -16.87
C VAL A 311 -9.11 2.16 -17.00
N VAL A 312 -8.42 1.83 -18.09
CA VAL A 312 -7.12 2.39 -18.45
C VAL A 312 -7.35 3.60 -19.35
N THR A 313 -6.82 4.75 -18.95
CA THR A 313 -6.90 5.98 -19.77
C THR A 313 -5.62 6.25 -20.52
N TYR A 314 -4.48 5.88 -19.93
CA TYR A 314 -3.14 6.05 -20.50
C TYR A 314 -2.20 4.94 -20.01
N GLY A 315 -1.28 4.50 -20.89
CA GLY A 315 -0.22 3.54 -20.58
C GLY A 315 -0.08 2.45 -21.62
N ASP A 316 1.12 1.94 -21.78
CA ASP A 316 1.46 0.90 -22.77
C ASP A 316 1.50 -0.49 -22.10
N PHE A 317 0.35 -0.97 -21.65
CA PHE A 317 0.26 -2.22 -20.86
C PHE A 317 0.33 -3.51 -21.68
N GLU A 318 -0.08 -3.50 -22.94
CA GLU A 318 -0.35 -4.73 -23.73
C GLU A 318 0.38 -4.81 -25.07
N LYS A 319 1.30 -3.91 -25.34
CA LYS A 319 1.97 -3.93 -26.63
C LYS A 319 2.95 -5.10 -26.75
N PRO A 320 3.00 -5.78 -27.90
CA PRO A 320 4.02 -6.75 -28.23
C PRO A 320 5.43 -6.15 -28.09
N ALA A 321 6.43 -7.00 -27.84
CA ALA A 321 7.81 -6.55 -27.64
C ALA A 321 8.33 -5.67 -28.77
N GLY A 322 8.03 -6.02 -30.04
CA GLY A 322 8.43 -5.24 -31.20
C GLY A 322 7.82 -3.84 -31.25
N GLU A 323 6.55 -3.69 -30.87
CA GLU A 323 5.90 -2.36 -30.81
C GLU A 323 6.44 -1.50 -29.67
N ARG A 324 6.81 -2.15 -28.56
CA ARG A 324 7.46 -1.44 -27.42
C ARG A 324 8.82 -0.90 -27.85
N ILE A 325 9.63 -1.73 -28.52
CA ILE A 325 10.94 -1.33 -29.04
C ILE A 325 10.79 -0.15 -30.04
N ALA A 326 9.87 -0.27 -31.00
CA ALA A 326 9.58 0.83 -31.93
C ALA A 326 9.12 2.10 -31.19
N GLY A 327 8.35 1.94 -30.11
CA GLY A 327 7.93 3.02 -29.22
C GLY A 327 9.11 3.72 -28.56
N LEU A 328 10.07 2.97 -28.01
CA LEU A 328 11.29 3.50 -27.39
C LEU A 328 12.13 4.29 -28.40
N VAL A 329 12.41 3.70 -29.56
CA VAL A 329 13.19 4.37 -30.62
C VAL A 329 12.53 5.67 -31.04
N LYS A 330 11.20 5.67 -31.21
CA LYS A 330 10.43 6.88 -31.55
C LYS A 330 10.47 7.92 -30.42
N GLU A 331 10.41 7.48 -29.17
CA GLU A 331 10.47 8.37 -28.00
C GLU A 331 11.84 9.07 -27.93
N VAL A 332 12.93 8.31 -28.05
CA VAL A 332 14.30 8.87 -28.09
C VAL A 332 14.46 9.82 -29.29
N ALA A 333 13.94 9.49 -30.45
CA ALA A 333 13.99 10.39 -31.63
C ALA A 333 13.24 11.71 -31.38
N ASN A 334 12.08 11.66 -30.72
CA ASN A 334 11.32 12.86 -30.32
C ASN A 334 12.05 13.66 -29.24
N TYR A 335 12.68 12.98 -28.28
CA TYR A 335 13.51 13.61 -27.27
C TYR A 335 14.69 14.34 -27.90
N ASN A 336 15.44 13.70 -28.81
CA ASN A 336 16.58 14.29 -29.48
C ASN A 336 16.17 15.53 -30.31
N LYS A 337 14.99 15.53 -30.93
CA LYS A 337 14.42 16.71 -31.57
C LYS A 337 14.23 17.88 -30.61
N ALA A 338 13.69 17.60 -29.39
CA ALA A 338 13.51 18.61 -28.37
C ALA A 338 14.87 19.07 -27.79
N ALA A 339 15.79 18.13 -27.53
CA ALA A 339 17.14 18.40 -27.05
C ALA A 339 17.89 19.35 -27.99
N LYS A 340 17.86 19.09 -29.30
CA LYS A 340 18.46 19.95 -30.30
C LYS A 340 17.90 21.38 -30.31
N LYS A 341 16.56 21.50 -30.21
CA LYS A 341 15.87 22.79 -30.08
C LYS A 341 16.32 23.56 -28.82
N LEU A 342 16.49 22.86 -27.71
CA LEU A 342 16.89 23.45 -26.45
C LEU A 342 18.41 23.56 -26.26
N LYS A 343 19.20 23.20 -27.27
CA LYS A 343 20.68 23.16 -27.23
C LYS A 343 21.22 22.28 -26.06
N LYS A 344 20.52 21.16 -25.81
CA LYS A 344 20.87 20.15 -24.82
C LYS A 344 21.44 18.91 -25.49
N LYS A 345 22.04 18.01 -24.68
CA LYS A 345 22.66 16.77 -25.17
C LYS A 345 21.59 15.82 -25.74
N GLU A 346 21.87 15.33 -26.96
CA GLU A 346 21.10 14.25 -27.58
C GLU A 346 21.51 12.89 -27.00
N ILE A 347 20.62 11.91 -27.03
CA ILE A 347 20.90 10.53 -26.61
C ILE A 347 21.39 9.76 -27.83
N ALA A 348 22.60 9.24 -27.77
CA ALA A 348 23.17 8.40 -28.80
C ALA A 348 22.57 6.98 -28.75
N GLU A 349 22.60 6.28 -29.87
CA GLU A 349 21.98 4.96 -30.01
C GLU A 349 22.62 3.91 -29.08
N ASP A 350 23.92 3.97 -28.89
CA ASP A 350 24.71 3.06 -28.04
C ASP A 350 24.38 3.17 -26.56
N VAL A 351 23.72 4.22 -26.12
CA VAL A 351 23.24 4.38 -24.73
C VAL A 351 22.15 3.38 -24.41
N TYR A 352 21.26 3.07 -25.36
CA TYR A 352 20.07 2.25 -25.11
C TYR A 352 19.93 1.04 -26.02
N ILE A 353 20.83 0.89 -27.01
CA ILE A 353 20.90 -0.26 -27.92
C ILE A 353 22.28 -0.89 -27.84
N ARG A 354 22.32 -2.18 -27.49
CA ARG A 354 23.54 -2.97 -27.50
C ARG A 354 23.36 -4.15 -28.45
N ARG A 355 24.36 -4.36 -29.31
CA ARG A 355 24.38 -5.48 -30.28
C ARG A 355 25.46 -6.48 -29.89
N GLU A 356 25.08 -7.73 -29.78
CA GLU A 356 25.98 -8.85 -29.51
C GLU A 356 25.74 -9.97 -30.54
N GLY A 357 26.63 -10.13 -31.48
CA GLY A 357 26.41 -11.02 -32.63
C GLY A 357 25.13 -10.68 -33.38
N ASN A 358 24.21 -11.64 -33.47
CA ASN A 358 22.90 -11.45 -34.13
C ASN A 358 21.80 -10.98 -33.16
N THR A 359 22.12 -10.71 -31.90
CA THR A 359 21.13 -10.29 -30.88
C THR A 359 21.25 -8.82 -30.59
N THR A 360 20.11 -8.11 -30.60
CA THR A 360 20.02 -6.70 -30.24
C THR A 360 19.22 -6.55 -28.95
N TYR A 361 19.84 -5.91 -27.96
CA TYR A 361 19.25 -5.59 -26.66
C TYR A 361 18.83 -4.13 -26.63
N TYR A 362 17.69 -3.85 -26.00
CA TYR A 362 17.15 -2.51 -25.82
C TYR A 362 16.94 -2.22 -24.35
N SER A 363 17.54 -1.14 -23.86
CA SER A 363 17.45 -0.73 -22.46
C SER A 363 16.56 0.51 -22.31
N TYR A 364 15.35 0.32 -21.84
CA TYR A 364 14.46 1.42 -21.48
C TYR A 364 15.01 2.22 -20.30
N ARG A 365 15.63 1.51 -19.34
CA ARG A 365 16.20 2.13 -18.15
C ARG A 365 17.32 3.09 -18.49
N ASP A 366 18.21 2.71 -19.40
CA ASP A 366 19.36 3.53 -19.77
C ASP A 366 18.93 4.72 -20.62
N ALA A 367 17.95 4.52 -21.52
CA ALA A 367 17.33 5.63 -22.26
C ALA A 367 16.69 6.65 -21.31
N ASP A 368 15.88 6.19 -20.36
CA ASP A 368 15.21 7.06 -19.37
C ASP A 368 16.22 7.78 -18.46
N ALA A 369 17.26 7.07 -18.01
CA ALA A 369 18.32 7.64 -17.19
C ALA A 369 19.12 8.74 -17.90
N ALA A 370 19.24 8.65 -19.21
CA ALA A 370 19.96 9.62 -20.03
C ALA A 370 19.12 10.87 -20.39
N MET A 371 17.80 10.84 -20.16
CA MET A 371 16.93 11.97 -20.46
C MET A 371 17.10 13.11 -19.46
N ASP A 372 17.39 14.32 -19.97
CA ASP A 372 17.31 15.56 -19.19
C ASP A 372 15.83 15.87 -18.89
N PRO A 373 15.45 16.09 -17.63
CA PRO A 373 14.05 16.31 -17.25
C PRO A 373 13.36 17.48 -17.97
N GLU A 374 14.09 18.58 -18.22
CA GLU A 374 13.52 19.75 -18.89
C GLU A 374 13.26 19.49 -20.38
N VAL A 375 14.15 18.74 -21.04
CA VAL A 375 13.94 18.31 -22.43
C VAL A 375 12.76 17.35 -22.54
N LEU A 376 12.66 16.41 -21.59
CA LEU A 376 11.54 15.48 -21.52
C LEU A 376 10.22 16.23 -21.31
N ARG A 377 10.20 17.25 -20.45
CA ARG A 377 9.04 18.11 -20.23
C ARG A 377 8.64 18.84 -21.52
N ASP A 378 9.57 19.52 -22.19
CA ASP A 378 9.26 20.24 -23.46
C ASP A 378 8.71 19.27 -24.51
N MET A 379 9.33 18.10 -24.67
CA MET A 379 8.86 17.07 -25.59
C MET A 379 7.43 16.62 -25.29
N LYS A 380 7.11 16.36 -24.01
CA LYS A 380 5.81 15.83 -23.60
C LYS A 380 4.71 16.90 -23.57
N VAL A 381 5.03 18.13 -23.19
CA VAL A 381 4.05 19.22 -23.00
C VAL A 381 3.87 20.05 -24.26
N ASN A 382 4.96 20.49 -24.88
CA ASN A 382 4.96 21.41 -26.02
C ASN A 382 5.17 20.69 -27.35
N GLY A 383 5.69 19.47 -27.33
CA GLY A 383 6.09 18.71 -28.51
C GLY A 383 5.11 17.63 -28.93
N ALA A 384 5.68 16.46 -29.27
CA ALA A 384 4.96 15.34 -29.88
C ALA A 384 3.81 14.74 -29.02
N GLN A 385 3.77 15.02 -27.73
CA GLN A 385 2.76 14.46 -26.80
C GLN A 385 1.77 15.50 -26.26
N ARG A 386 1.76 16.72 -26.79
CA ARG A 386 0.87 17.81 -26.32
C ARG A 386 -0.61 17.41 -26.26
N SER A 387 -1.11 16.71 -27.26
CA SER A 387 -2.50 16.24 -27.28
C SER A 387 -2.79 15.21 -26.16
N LYS A 388 -1.81 14.41 -25.83
CA LYS A 388 -1.92 13.45 -24.70
C LYS A 388 -1.92 14.19 -23.36
N PHE A 389 -1.14 15.25 -23.20
CA PHE A 389 -1.18 16.11 -22.02
C PHE A 389 -2.57 16.75 -21.82
N THR A 390 -3.14 17.31 -22.89
CA THR A 390 -4.49 17.87 -22.86
C THR A 390 -5.52 16.82 -22.44
N ARG A 391 -5.40 15.60 -22.97
CA ARG A 391 -6.27 14.48 -22.60
C ARG A 391 -6.06 14.06 -21.15
N PHE A 392 -4.82 13.96 -20.67
CA PHE A 392 -4.50 13.66 -19.27
C PHE A 392 -5.21 14.63 -18.31
N MET A 393 -5.11 15.93 -18.58
CA MET A 393 -5.79 16.94 -17.75
C MET A 393 -7.31 16.80 -17.82
N LYS A 394 -7.87 16.48 -18.97
CA LYS A 394 -9.30 16.22 -19.12
C LYS A 394 -9.72 14.99 -18.30
N ASP A 395 -9.00 13.88 -18.41
CA ASP A 395 -9.30 12.64 -17.70
C ASP A 395 -9.23 12.85 -16.17
N VAL A 396 -8.23 13.60 -15.69
CA VAL A 396 -8.12 13.97 -14.28
C VAL A 396 -9.36 14.73 -13.82
N ARG A 397 -9.73 15.83 -14.51
CA ARG A 397 -10.93 16.61 -14.15
C ARG A 397 -12.20 15.77 -14.16
N ASP A 398 -12.37 14.98 -15.22
CA ASP A 398 -13.58 14.16 -15.41
C ASP A 398 -13.78 13.15 -14.30
N GLN A 399 -12.70 12.54 -13.79
CA GLN A 399 -12.81 11.52 -12.75
C GLN A 399 -12.85 12.15 -11.34
N VAL A 400 -12.02 13.15 -11.06
CA VAL A 400 -12.03 13.86 -9.79
C VAL A 400 -13.41 14.49 -9.53
N ASN A 401 -14.03 15.12 -10.54
CA ASN A 401 -15.36 15.69 -10.40
C ASN A 401 -16.47 14.65 -10.11
N LYS A 402 -16.21 13.37 -10.35
CA LYS A 402 -17.09 12.24 -10.01
C LYS A 402 -16.74 11.61 -8.66
N GLY A 403 -15.71 12.10 -7.97
CA GLY A 403 -15.19 11.50 -6.75
C GLY A 403 -14.43 10.19 -6.99
N ILE A 404 -13.82 10.00 -8.16
CA ILE A 404 -13.10 8.79 -8.53
C ILE A 404 -11.59 9.06 -8.48
N PRO A 405 -10.84 8.50 -7.50
CA PRO A 405 -9.38 8.59 -7.45
C PRO A 405 -8.75 7.86 -8.64
N LEU A 406 -7.63 8.39 -9.16
CA LEU A 406 -6.93 7.78 -10.28
C LEU A 406 -5.59 7.19 -9.80
N PHE A 407 -5.34 5.94 -10.10
CA PHE A 407 -4.02 5.33 -9.98
C PHE A 407 -3.09 5.97 -10.99
N TRP A 408 -2.00 6.50 -10.51
CA TRP A 408 -1.05 7.26 -11.28
C TRP A 408 0.36 6.66 -11.19
N GLY A 409 0.79 6.02 -12.26
CA GLY A 409 2.13 5.48 -12.37
C GLY A 409 3.12 6.55 -12.79
N VAL A 410 4.20 6.69 -12.02
CA VAL A 410 5.19 7.74 -12.17
C VAL A 410 6.61 7.20 -12.14
N THR A 411 7.55 7.96 -12.73
CA THR A 411 8.99 7.79 -12.53
C THR A 411 9.46 8.80 -11.50
N LEU A 412 9.83 8.32 -10.31
CA LEU A 412 10.45 9.12 -9.24
C LEU A 412 11.83 9.64 -9.67
N GLY A 413 12.29 10.72 -9.02
CA GLY A 413 13.63 11.28 -9.24
C GLY A 413 13.78 12.03 -10.57
N THR A 414 12.73 12.22 -11.35
CA THR A 414 12.71 13.05 -12.55
C THR A 414 12.35 14.50 -12.21
N TYR A 415 11.42 14.69 -11.29
CA TYR A 415 11.06 15.98 -10.72
C TYR A 415 11.49 16.00 -9.25
N PRO A 416 12.19 17.04 -8.77
CA PRO A 416 12.59 17.14 -7.36
C PRO A 416 11.36 17.39 -6.49
N GLU A 417 11.07 16.46 -5.60
CA GLU A 417 9.97 16.54 -4.66
C GLU A 417 10.53 16.58 -3.24
N PRO A 418 10.17 17.58 -2.43
CA PRO A 418 10.49 17.55 -0.99
C PRO A 418 9.95 16.26 -0.36
N GLU A 419 10.68 15.70 0.61
CA GLU A 419 10.27 14.54 1.41
C GLU A 419 10.01 13.25 0.61
N SER A 420 10.47 13.18 -0.64
CA SER A 420 10.33 11.99 -1.48
C SER A 420 11.69 11.40 -1.80
N PRO A 421 11.80 10.07 -1.96
CA PRO A 421 13.03 9.45 -2.45
C PRO A 421 13.43 10.04 -3.79
N GLN A 422 14.66 10.55 -3.88
CA GLN A 422 15.17 11.16 -5.13
C GLN A 422 15.78 10.13 -6.09
N SER A 423 15.83 8.85 -5.71
CA SER A 423 16.29 7.78 -6.60
C SER A 423 15.28 7.54 -7.71
N ARG A 424 15.75 7.42 -8.95
CA ARG A 424 14.88 7.03 -10.08
C ARG A 424 14.28 5.64 -9.88
N GLY A 425 12.97 5.56 -10.06
CA GLY A 425 12.24 4.30 -9.95
C GLY A 425 10.77 4.46 -10.24
N GLY A 426 10.13 3.36 -10.64
CA GLY A 426 8.68 3.33 -10.83
C GLY A 426 7.95 3.37 -9.49
N HIS A 427 6.86 4.14 -9.43
CA HIS A 427 6.03 4.26 -8.25
C HIS A 427 4.56 4.47 -8.61
N ILE A 428 3.64 4.10 -7.72
CA ILE A 428 2.20 4.31 -7.91
C ILE A 428 1.68 5.22 -6.81
N ARG A 429 0.96 6.25 -7.25
CA ARG A 429 0.28 7.25 -6.43
C ARG A 429 -1.20 7.31 -6.78
N LEU A 430 -1.95 8.10 -6.04
CA LEU A 430 -3.32 8.44 -6.40
C LEU A 430 -3.42 9.93 -6.73
N ILE A 431 -3.87 10.28 -7.93
CA ILE A 431 -4.37 11.63 -8.19
C ILE A 431 -5.75 11.72 -7.55
N ILE A 432 -5.90 12.72 -6.68
CA ILE A 432 -7.14 13.00 -5.96
C ILE A 432 -7.70 14.39 -6.27
N GLY A 433 -6.98 15.24 -7.01
CA GLY A 433 -7.45 16.58 -7.27
C GLY A 433 -6.65 17.34 -8.32
N TYR A 434 -7.09 18.54 -8.56
CA TYR A 434 -6.45 19.51 -9.46
C TYR A 434 -6.74 20.96 -9.05
N ASN A 435 -5.92 21.88 -9.54
CA ASN A 435 -6.17 23.32 -9.47
C ASN A 435 -5.94 23.94 -10.85
N ASP A 436 -7.02 24.34 -11.53
CA ASP A 436 -6.91 24.89 -12.88
C ASP A 436 -6.33 26.31 -12.91
N ARG A 437 -6.48 27.09 -11.83
CA ARG A 437 -5.94 28.45 -11.75
C ARG A 437 -4.42 28.45 -11.67
N LYS A 438 -3.85 27.47 -10.98
CA LYS A 438 -2.41 27.29 -10.79
C LYS A 438 -1.79 26.28 -11.74
N MET A 439 -2.61 25.57 -12.51
CA MET A 439 -2.19 24.43 -13.34
C MET A 439 -1.44 23.39 -12.52
N GLU A 440 -2.05 22.91 -11.42
CA GLU A 440 -1.49 21.91 -10.50
C GLU A 440 -2.34 20.64 -10.48
N ILE A 441 -1.66 19.52 -10.26
CA ILE A 441 -2.26 18.25 -9.85
C ILE A 441 -2.12 18.09 -8.35
N LEU A 442 -3.19 17.68 -7.69
CA LEU A 442 -3.21 17.30 -6.29
C LEU A 442 -3.21 15.78 -6.19
N TYR A 443 -2.28 15.24 -5.41
CA TYR A 443 -2.09 13.81 -5.30
C TYR A 443 -1.78 13.41 -3.87
N THR A 444 -1.94 12.13 -3.60
CA THR A 444 -1.62 11.51 -2.32
C THR A 444 -0.72 10.31 -2.55
N ASP A 445 0.22 10.12 -1.65
CA ASP A 445 1.19 9.02 -1.71
C ASP A 445 0.84 7.92 -0.68
N THR A 446 1.55 6.82 -0.71
CA THR A 446 1.38 5.65 0.16
C THR A 446 2.49 5.53 1.21
N TRP A 447 3.05 6.66 1.64
CA TRP A 447 4.15 6.72 2.62
C TRP A 447 3.73 7.23 4.00
N GLY A 448 2.44 7.10 4.33
CA GLY A 448 1.92 7.44 5.66
C GLY A 448 1.72 8.93 5.89
N ALA A 449 1.83 9.32 7.15
CA ALA A 449 1.57 10.69 7.61
C ALA A 449 2.46 11.72 6.90
N GLY A 450 1.86 12.86 6.53
CA GLY A 450 2.51 13.93 5.76
C GLY A 450 2.45 13.75 4.24
N HIS A 451 1.91 12.62 3.76
CA HIS A 451 1.78 12.31 2.34
C HIS A 451 0.34 12.30 1.83
N GLU A 452 -0.61 12.83 2.61
CA GLU A 452 -2.05 12.81 2.33
C GLU A 452 -2.43 13.72 1.18
N LEU A 453 -1.82 14.91 1.10
CA LEU A 453 -2.12 15.90 0.07
C LEU A 453 -0.86 16.62 -0.36
N LYS A 454 -0.38 16.25 -1.54
CA LYS A 454 0.77 16.85 -2.20
C LYS A 454 0.35 17.56 -3.49
N ARG A 455 1.22 18.41 -4.01
CA ARG A 455 0.98 19.21 -5.22
C ARG A 455 2.17 19.13 -6.16
N MET A 456 1.87 19.21 -7.43
CA MET A 456 2.86 19.28 -8.48
C MET A 456 2.31 20.09 -9.67
N PRO A 457 3.15 20.92 -10.35
CA PRO A 457 2.73 21.53 -11.61
C PRO A 457 2.27 20.45 -12.60
N ALA A 458 1.16 20.68 -13.27
CA ALA A 458 0.53 19.70 -14.16
C ALA A 458 1.46 19.25 -15.30
N GLU A 459 2.33 20.15 -15.78
CA GLU A 459 3.35 19.83 -16.77
C GLU A 459 4.33 18.77 -16.25
N TRP A 460 4.77 18.92 -15.00
CA TRP A 460 5.66 17.95 -14.38
C TRP A 460 4.93 16.65 -14.04
N ALA A 461 3.69 16.74 -13.56
CA ALA A 461 2.88 15.56 -13.34
C ALA A 461 2.75 14.73 -14.62
N TRP A 462 2.50 15.37 -15.77
CA TRP A 462 2.47 14.69 -17.06
C TRP A 462 3.85 14.15 -17.46
N THR A 463 4.91 14.93 -17.21
CA THR A 463 6.28 14.54 -17.58
C THR A 463 6.71 13.24 -16.94
N ILE A 464 6.42 13.07 -15.66
CA ILE A 464 6.79 11.85 -14.91
C ILE A 464 5.78 10.71 -15.10
N SER A 465 4.62 10.96 -15.75
CA SER A 465 3.58 9.94 -15.95
C SER A 465 3.99 8.86 -16.93
N HIS A 466 3.74 7.60 -16.58
CA HIS A 466 3.83 6.48 -17.51
C HIS A 466 2.53 5.66 -17.59
N CYS A 467 1.62 5.79 -16.64
CA CYS A 467 0.28 5.23 -16.77
C CYS A 467 -0.75 5.98 -15.91
N LEU A 468 -2.01 5.89 -16.32
CA LEU A 468 -3.17 6.40 -15.61
C LEU A 468 -4.34 5.45 -15.77
N LEU A 469 -4.92 5.02 -14.67
CA LEU A 469 -6.08 4.14 -14.65
C LEU A 469 -6.95 4.42 -13.42
N TYR A 470 -8.20 3.98 -13.43
CA TYR A 470 -9.07 4.11 -12.27
C TYR A 470 -9.99 2.91 -12.14
N MET A 471 -10.47 2.67 -10.93
CA MET A 471 -11.57 1.75 -10.65
C MET A 471 -12.87 2.53 -10.50
N LYS A 472 -13.95 2.00 -11.01
CA LYS A 472 -15.29 2.53 -10.79
C LYS A 472 -16.26 1.41 -10.42
N PRO A 473 -17.26 1.67 -9.56
CA PRO A 473 -18.32 0.72 -9.28
C PRO A 473 -19.03 0.26 -10.56
N LEU A 474 -19.28 -1.03 -10.66
CA LEU A 474 -20.21 -1.55 -11.67
C LEU A 474 -21.62 -1.13 -11.26
N ARG A 475 -22.35 -0.54 -12.18
CA ARG A 475 -23.75 -0.12 -11.98
C ARG A 475 -24.65 -1.31 -11.74
#